data_8fbe71bc360c533bc531b2dc81e412c6
#
_entry.id   8fbe71bc360c533bc531b2dc81e412c6
#
_cell.length_a   1.000
_cell.length_b   1.000
_cell.length_c   1.000
_cell.angle_alpha   90.00
_cell.angle_beta   90.00
_cell.angle_gamma   90.00
#
_symmetry.space_group_name_H-M   'P 1'
#
loop_
_entity.id
_entity.type
_entity.pdbx_description
1 polymer ?
#
loop_
_entity_poly.entity_id
_entity_poly.type
_entity_poly.pdbx_seq_one_letter_code
_entity_poly.pdbx_strand_id
1 'polypeptide(L)'
;MSKIVLGISGFYHDSAAALVHNGEIVAAAQEERFTRIKHDPRFPRNAINYCLEEAFIETDEIDAIVFYDSQIKTFDRIIKNCMHAGTNSLAQFDKATRSLLGSKMWLQDHVKKTIGTLGKIDKLLFTEHHMSHAASAFYPSPYEKTAILTVDGVGEWTTTSIGFGNGNNLKLLKEIHYPHSLGLLYSAFTYYCGFKVNSGEYKLMGLAPFGEPIYYDIIKDNLIDVKSDGSFRLNMEYFGYMEKMSMTNDKFHDLFGGLPREPESIITTKEMNIAASIQRVIEERIIDLARYAKKETGANNLVLAGGVALNCVANGKLQQQNIFDGIWIQP
;
A
#
# COMPACT_ATOMS: atom_id res chain seq x y z
N MET A 1 -23.08 -7.90 24.06
CA MET A 1 -23.83 -8.00 22.80
C MET A 1 -22.87 -8.54 21.76
N SER A 2 -23.31 -9.52 20.99
CA SER A 2 -22.54 -10.03 19.82
C SER A 2 -22.30 -8.89 18.84
N LYS A 3 -21.13 -8.87 18.20
CA LYS A 3 -20.74 -7.85 17.22
C LYS A 3 -20.27 -8.50 15.93
N ILE A 4 -20.98 -8.22 14.85
CA ILE A 4 -20.70 -8.72 13.50
C ILE A 4 -20.30 -7.54 12.61
N VAL A 5 -19.06 -7.57 12.11
CA VAL A 5 -18.49 -6.52 11.27
C VAL A 5 -18.04 -7.10 9.94
N LEU A 6 -18.50 -6.51 8.85
CA LEU A 6 -18.07 -6.85 7.49
C LEU A 6 -17.08 -5.80 6.99
N GLY A 7 -15.82 -6.17 6.79
CA GLY A 7 -14.79 -5.35 6.15
C GLY A 7 -14.81 -5.53 4.63
N ILE A 8 -14.69 -4.44 3.89
CA ILE A 8 -14.69 -4.43 2.42
C ILE A 8 -13.50 -3.63 1.89
N SER A 9 -12.73 -4.24 0.97
CA SER A 9 -11.75 -3.59 0.11
C SER A 9 -12.20 -3.69 -1.35
N GLY A 10 -12.06 -2.60 -2.13
CA GLY A 10 -12.48 -2.62 -3.54
C GLY A 10 -12.14 -1.34 -4.30
N PHE A 11 -12.34 -1.38 -5.63
CA PHE A 11 -12.20 -0.27 -6.58
C PHE A 11 -10.77 0.23 -6.82
N TYR A 12 -9.77 -0.56 -6.46
CA TYR A 12 -8.37 -0.24 -6.80
C TYR A 12 -7.68 -1.48 -7.39
N HIS A 13 -7.30 -2.47 -6.60
CA HIS A 13 -6.84 -3.79 -6.98
C HIS A 13 -7.17 -4.75 -5.83
N ASP A 14 -7.15 -6.06 -6.10
CA ASP A 14 -7.29 -7.12 -5.09
C ASP A 14 -8.50 -6.93 -4.16
N SER A 15 -9.67 -6.68 -4.76
CA SER A 15 -10.90 -6.52 -3.99
C SER A 15 -11.17 -7.74 -3.11
N ALA A 16 -11.62 -7.50 -1.89
CA ALA A 16 -11.77 -8.54 -0.88
C ALA A 16 -12.87 -8.20 0.13
N ALA A 17 -13.35 -9.21 0.83
CA ALA A 17 -14.20 -9.06 2.00
C ALA A 17 -13.67 -9.92 3.15
N ALA A 18 -13.91 -9.47 4.37
CA ALA A 18 -13.64 -10.22 5.59
C ALA A 18 -14.75 -10.00 6.62
N LEU A 19 -15.19 -11.07 7.26
CA LEU A 19 -16.21 -11.03 8.32
C LEU A 19 -15.57 -11.33 9.67
N VAL A 20 -15.81 -10.42 10.60
CA VAL A 20 -15.34 -10.53 11.99
C VAL A 20 -16.55 -10.64 12.91
N HIS A 21 -16.56 -11.68 13.75
CA HIS A 21 -17.61 -11.92 14.73
C HIS A 21 -17.00 -11.97 16.14
N ASN A 22 -17.36 -11.03 16.99
CA ASN A 22 -16.84 -10.90 18.36
C ASN A 22 -15.30 -10.82 18.47
N GLY A 23 -14.64 -10.23 17.47
CA GLY A 23 -13.19 -10.09 17.42
C GLY A 23 -12.46 -11.22 16.70
N GLU A 24 -13.16 -12.32 16.33
CA GLU A 24 -12.59 -13.43 15.58
C GLU A 24 -12.87 -13.28 14.09
N ILE A 25 -11.86 -13.52 13.24
CA ILE A 25 -12.01 -13.57 11.79
C ILE A 25 -12.69 -14.90 11.44
N VAL A 26 -13.97 -14.84 11.03
CA VAL A 26 -14.74 -16.04 10.68
C VAL A 26 -14.48 -16.47 9.25
N ALA A 27 -14.46 -15.51 8.32
CA ALA A 27 -14.20 -15.76 6.92
C ALA A 27 -13.53 -14.55 6.25
N ALA A 28 -12.69 -14.82 5.25
CA ALA A 28 -12.10 -13.79 4.40
C ALA A 28 -11.80 -14.35 3.01
N ALA A 29 -12.04 -13.55 1.97
CA ALA A 29 -11.76 -13.97 0.59
C ALA A 29 -11.47 -12.77 -0.31
N GLN A 30 -10.63 -13.00 -1.32
CA GLN A 30 -10.45 -12.08 -2.44
C GLN A 30 -11.46 -12.40 -3.54
N GLU A 31 -11.97 -11.38 -4.22
CA GLU A 31 -12.93 -11.51 -5.31
C GLU A 31 -12.36 -12.32 -6.49
N GLU A 32 -11.06 -12.21 -6.74
CA GLU A 32 -10.39 -12.96 -7.81
C GLU A 32 -10.47 -14.48 -7.65
N ARG A 33 -10.70 -15.01 -6.44
CA ARG A 33 -10.87 -16.44 -6.20
C ARG A 33 -12.12 -16.99 -6.90
N PHE A 34 -13.14 -16.15 -7.02
CA PHE A 34 -14.41 -16.47 -7.66
C PHE A 34 -14.45 -16.07 -9.12
N THR A 35 -13.98 -14.86 -9.44
CA THR A 35 -14.03 -14.31 -10.81
C THR A 35 -12.94 -14.83 -11.73
N ARG A 36 -11.83 -15.35 -11.18
CA ARG A 36 -10.62 -15.77 -11.90
C ARG A 36 -9.95 -14.66 -12.69
N ILE A 37 -10.25 -13.40 -12.31
CA ILE A 37 -9.59 -12.20 -12.87
C ILE A 37 -8.53 -11.76 -11.87
N LYS A 38 -7.26 -11.87 -12.25
CA LYS A 38 -6.13 -11.47 -11.41
C LYS A 38 -6.21 -9.98 -11.07
N HIS A 39 -6.04 -9.64 -9.78
CA HIS A 39 -6.15 -8.26 -9.24
C HIS A 39 -7.51 -7.61 -9.54
N ASP A 40 -8.61 -8.38 -9.49
CA ASP A 40 -9.95 -7.86 -9.77
C ASP A 40 -10.28 -6.62 -8.91
N PRO A 41 -10.51 -5.44 -9.53
CA PRO A 41 -10.76 -4.20 -8.80
C PRO A 41 -12.24 -3.97 -8.51
N ARG A 42 -13.14 -4.82 -9.00
CA ARG A 42 -14.59 -4.62 -8.90
C ARG A 42 -15.06 -4.76 -7.46
N PHE A 43 -16.28 -4.29 -7.18
CA PHE A 43 -16.89 -4.49 -5.87
C PHE A 43 -17.01 -5.99 -5.54
N PRO A 44 -16.53 -6.46 -4.36
CA PRO A 44 -16.29 -7.87 -4.06
C PRO A 44 -17.59 -8.64 -3.67
N ARG A 45 -18.52 -8.76 -4.59
CA ARG A 45 -19.84 -9.38 -4.32
C ARG A 45 -19.74 -10.84 -3.94
N ASN A 46 -18.91 -11.59 -4.68
CA ASN A 46 -18.78 -13.03 -4.43
C ASN A 46 -18.05 -13.28 -3.11
N ALA A 47 -17.02 -12.48 -2.80
CA ALA A 47 -16.32 -12.57 -1.54
C ALA A 47 -17.22 -12.21 -0.34
N ILE A 48 -18.11 -11.21 -0.47
CA ILE A 48 -19.11 -10.87 0.56
C ILE A 48 -20.07 -12.04 0.77
N ASN A 49 -20.66 -12.56 -0.30
CA ASN A 49 -21.60 -13.68 -0.20
C ASN A 49 -20.93 -14.90 0.46
N TYR A 50 -19.71 -15.25 0.03
CA TYR A 50 -18.92 -16.31 0.64
C TYR A 50 -18.73 -16.10 2.15
N CYS A 51 -18.37 -14.90 2.57
CA CYS A 51 -18.14 -14.60 3.99
C CYS A 51 -19.44 -14.76 4.82
N LEU A 52 -20.60 -14.37 4.28
CA LEU A 52 -21.88 -14.49 4.95
C LEU A 52 -22.35 -15.97 5.02
N GLU A 53 -22.22 -16.70 3.90
CA GLU A 53 -22.56 -18.12 3.81
C GLU A 53 -21.69 -18.97 4.76
N GLU A 54 -20.36 -18.75 4.78
CA GLU A 54 -19.43 -19.48 5.65
C GLU A 54 -19.69 -19.24 7.13
N ALA A 55 -20.14 -18.04 7.48
CA ALA A 55 -20.46 -17.66 8.85
C ALA A 55 -21.91 -18.03 9.27
N PHE A 56 -22.76 -18.47 8.33
CA PHE A 56 -24.20 -18.67 8.56
C PHE A 56 -24.88 -17.41 9.10
N ILE A 57 -24.55 -16.23 8.54
CA ILE A 57 -25.03 -14.91 8.97
C ILE A 57 -25.89 -14.30 7.87
N GLU A 58 -27.08 -13.83 8.26
CA GLU A 58 -27.97 -13.07 7.38
C GLU A 58 -27.55 -11.58 7.34
N THR A 59 -27.90 -10.90 6.26
CA THR A 59 -27.46 -9.51 6.03
C THR A 59 -27.99 -8.50 7.06
N ASP A 60 -29.13 -8.76 7.69
CA ASP A 60 -29.72 -7.92 8.72
C ASP A 60 -29.05 -8.06 10.09
N GLU A 61 -28.29 -9.14 10.31
CA GLU A 61 -27.52 -9.38 11.52
C GLU A 61 -26.21 -8.58 11.56
N ILE A 62 -25.75 -8.02 10.41
CA ILE A 62 -24.52 -7.22 10.34
C ILE A 62 -24.66 -5.94 11.17
N ASP A 63 -23.78 -5.74 12.13
CA ASP A 63 -23.74 -4.55 12.98
C ASP A 63 -23.06 -3.34 12.33
N ALA A 64 -22.00 -3.56 11.56
CA ALA A 64 -21.30 -2.53 10.83
C ALA A 64 -20.63 -3.06 9.56
N ILE A 65 -20.57 -2.19 8.55
CA ILE A 65 -19.79 -2.42 7.33
C ILE A 65 -18.67 -1.37 7.34
N VAL A 66 -17.44 -1.82 7.17
CA VAL A 66 -16.26 -0.94 7.19
C VAL A 66 -15.56 -0.98 5.85
N PHE A 67 -15.39 0.18 5.24
CA PHE A 67 -14.60 0.33 4.02
C PHE A 67 -13.20 0.83 4.34
N TYR A 68 -12.20 0.31 3.66
CA TYR A 68 -10.77 0.39 4.02
C TYR A 68 -10.11 1.75 3.78
N ASP A 69 -10.74 2.69 3.05
CA ASP A 69 -10.19 4.03 2.76
C ASP A 69 -11.25 5.15 2.82
N SER A 70 -10.79 6.41 2.84
CA SER A 70 -11.62 7.60 2.81
C SER A 70 -11.62 8.22 1.41
N GLN A 71 -12.75 8.08 0.69
CA GLN A 71 -12.91 8.66 -0.65
C GLN A 71 -12.76 10.19 -0.65
N ILE A 72 -13.23 10.85 0.41
CA ILE A 72 -13.16 12.31 0.54
C ILE A 72 -11.72 12.77 0.66
N LYS A 73 -10.90 12.12 1.48
CA LYS A 73 -9.47 12.43 1.60
C LYS A 73 -8.69 12.10 0.34
N THR A 74 -9.05 11.01 -0.35
CA THR A 74 -8.48 10.67 -1.66
C THR A 74 -8.80 11.75 -2.70
N PHE A 75 -10.04 12.24 -2.73
CA PHE A 75 -10.44 13.33 -3.64
C PHE A 75 -9.70 14.63 -3.31
N ASP A 76 -9.57 14.99 -2.04
CA ASP A 76 -8.78 16.15 -1.60
C ASP A 76 -7.33 16.08 -2.11
N ARG A 77 -6.68 14.91 -2.01
CA ARG A 77 -5.34 14.71 -2.56
C ARG A 77 -5.29 14.89 -4.08
N ILE A 78 -6.26 14.32 -4.82
CA ILE A 78 -6.31 14.45 -6.29
C ILE A 78 -6.43 15.92 -6.69
N ILE A 79 -7.32 16.69 -6.05
CA ILE A 79 -7.50 18.13 -6.33
C ILE A 79 -6.21 18.90 -5.99
N LYS A 80 -5.65 18.71 -4.80
CA LYS A 80 -4.44 19.43 -4.37
C LYS A 80 -3.23 19.11 -5.24
N ASN A 81 -3.09 17.84 -5.68
CA ASN A 81 -2.06 17.48 -6.64
C ASN A 81 -2.23 18.23 -7.97
N CYS A 82 -3.46 18.28 -8.50
CA CYS A 82 -3.75 19.03 -9.73
C CYS A 82 -3.48 20.53 -9.58
N MET A 83 -3.87 21.12 -8.46
CA MET A 83 -3.61 22.54 -8.18
C MET A 83 -2.09 22.83 -8.08
N HIS A 84 -1.31 21.92 -7.52
CA HIS A 84 0.14 22.07 -7.41
C HIS A 84 0.85 21.89 -8.75
N ALA A 85 0.50 20.85 -9.50
CA ALA A 85 1.12 20.51 -10.77
C ALA A 85 0.58 21.32 -11.99
N GLY A 86 -0.53 22.05 -11.79
CA GLY A 86 -1.14 22.91 -12.81
C GLY A 86 -1.64 22.15 -14.04
N THR A 87 -1.60 22.81 -15.18
CA THR A 87 -2.14 22.27 -16.46
C THR A 87 -1.47 20.99 -16.93
N ASN A 88 -0.23 20.72 -16.49
CA ASN A 88 0.52 19.52 -16.87
C ASN A 88 -0.13 18.25 -16.34
N SER A 89 -0.93 18.33 -15.25
CA SER A 89 -1.58 17.19 -14.61
C SER A 89 -3.02 16.94 -15.06
N LEU A 90 -3.57 17.70 -16.01
CA LEU A 90 -4.98 17.58 -16.39
C LEU A 90 -5.40 16.19 -16.86
N ALA A 91 -4.56 15.50 -17.65
CA ALA A 91 -4.84 14.13 -18.09
C ALA A 91 -4.87 13.14 -16.92
N GLN A 92 -3.96 13.29 -15.96
CA GLN A 92 -3.92 12.48 -14.75
C GLN A 92 -5.11 12.79 -13.85
N PHE A 93 -5.46 14.07 -13.69
CA PHE A 93 -6.62 14.52 -12.92
C PHE A 93 -7.92 13.95 -13.49
N ASP A 94 -8.14 14.04 -14.81
CA ASP A 94 -9.32 13.48 -15.48
C ASP A 94 -9.43 11.98 -15.22
N LYS A 95 -8.34 11.23 -15.42
CA LYS A 95 -8.31 9.77 -15.16
C LYS A 95 -8.61 9.42 -13.70
N ALA A 96 -7.95 10.10 -12.75
CA ALA A 96 -8.13 9.84 -11.33
C ALA A 96 -9.55 10.20 -10.88
N THR A 97 -10.09 11.33 -11.34
CA THR A 97 -11.45 11.78 -11.02
C THR A 97 -12.51 10.85 -11.60
N ARG A 98 -12.36 10.41 -12.86
CA ARG A 98 -13.27 9.41 -13.46
C ARG A 98 -13.26 8.09 -12.71
N SER A 99 -12.10 7.63 -12.29
CA SER A 99 -11.97 6.40 -11.49
C SER A 99 -12.68 6.53 -10.14
N LEU A 100 -12.50 7.65 -9.45
CA LEU A 100 -13.10 7.89 -8.14
C LEU A 100 -14.63 8.09 -8.25
N LEU A 101 -15.08 8.98 -9.15
CA LEU A 101 -16.49 9.30 -9.35
C LEU A 101 -17.27 8.17 -10.01
N GLY A 102 -16.61 7.33 -10.81
CA GLY A 102 -17.25 6.21 -11.51
C GLY A 102 -17.61 5.02 -10.61
N SER A 103 -16.94 4.86 -9.48
CA SER A 103 -17.11 3.68 -8.63
C SER A 103 -17.08 3.96 -7.13
N LYS A 104 -15.96 4.46 -6.61
CA LYS A 104 -15.75 4.60 -5.15
C LYS A 104 -16.75 5.53 -4.47
N MET A 105 -17.13 6.64 -5.11
CA MET A 105 -18.10 7.59 -4.54
C MET A 105 -19.50 6.99 -4.40
N TRP A 106 -19.82 5.94 -5.14
CA TRP A 106 -21.13 5.26 -5.13
C TRP A 106 -21.10 3.97 -4.30
N LEU A 107 -20.17 3.86 -3.36
CA LEU A 107 -20.01 2.68 -2.51
C LEU A 107 -21.33 2.27 -1.82
N GLN A 108 -22.09 3.25 -1.31
CA GLN A 108 -23.40 2.98 -0.69
C GLN A 108 -24.36 2.23 -1.61
N ASP A 109 -24.39 2.61 -2.90
CA ASP A 109 -25.25 1.95 -3.87
C ASP A 109 -24.78 0.53 -4.20
N HIS A 110 -23.46 0.31 -4.24
CA HIS A 110 -22.90 -1.02 -4.43
C HIS A 110 -23.21 -1.93 -3.24
N VAL A 111 -23.06 -1.43 -2.03
CA VAL A 111 -23.42 -2.14 -0.79
C VAL A 111 -24.90 -2.48 -0.79
N LYS A 112 -25.80 -1.51 -1.04
CA LYS A 112 -27.26 -1.73 -1.12
C LYS A 112 -27.64 -2.80 -2.15
N LYS A 113 -27.03 -2.78 -3.32
CA LYS A 113 -27.32 -3.74 -4.40
C LYS A 113 -26.85 -5.17 -4.09
N THR A 114 -25.89 -5.33 -3.19
CA THR A 114 -25.28 -6.63 -2.87
C THR A 114 -25.89 -7.25 -1.61
N ILE A 115 -26.06 -6.45 -0.57
CA ILE A 115 -26.52 -6.89 0.75
C ILE A 115 -28.05 -6.67 0.92
N GLY A 116 -28.70 -6.09 -0.09
CA GLY A 116 -30.11 -5.74 -0.03
C GLY A 116 -30.36 -4.36 0.60
N THR A 117 -31.62 -4.05 0.88
CA THR A 117 -31.98 -2.82 1.58
C THR A 117 -31.39 -2.86 2.98
N LEU A 118 -30.24 -2.25 3.14
CA LEU A 118 -29.73 -1.89 4.45
C LEU A 118 -30.79 -0.98 5.11
N GLY A 119 -31.69 -1.56 5.89
CA GLY A 119 -32.53 -0.79 6.79
C GLY A 119 -31.75 0.07 7.76
N LYS A 120 -30.41 0.05 7.63
CA LYS A 120 -29.43 0.67 8.54
C LYS A 120 -28.18 1.11 7.79
N ILE A 121 -28.34 2.04 6.82
CA ILE A 121 -27.19 2.70 6.15
C ILE A 121 -26.27 3.43 7.15
N ASP A 122 -26.79 3.74 8.33
CA ASP A 122 -26.02 4.32 9.46
C ASP A 122 -24.86 3.44 9.94
N LYS A 123 -24.75 2.21 9.42
CA LYS A 123 -23.71 1.24 9.75
C LYS A 123 -22.51 1.23 8.77
N LEU A 124 -22.52 2.00 7.68
CA LEU A 124 -21.39 2.09 6.77
C LEU A 124 -20.36 3.08 7.32
N LEU A 125 -19.22 2.53 7.73
CA LEU A 125 -18.10 3.28 8.29
C LEU A 125 -16.93 3.29 7.32
N PHE A 126 -16.08 4.29 7.46
CA PHE A 126 -14.85 4.44 6.68
C PHE A 126 -13.67 4.54 7.65
N THR A 127 -12.58 3.87 7.32
CA THR A 127 -11.33 4.06 8.02
C THR A 127 -10.30 4.70 7.09
N GLU A 128 -9.17 5.14 7.61
CA GLU A 128 -8.07 5.61 6.78
C GLU A 128 -7.23 4.43 6.30
N HIS A 129 -6.67 4.52 5.11
CA HIS A 129 -5.93 3.44 4.44
C HIS A 129 -4.79 2.87 5.31
N HIS A 130 -3.92 3.75 5.83
CA HIS A 130 -2.82 3.30 6.69
C HIS A 130 -3.28 2.82 8.08
N MET A 131 -4.44 3.27 8.55
CA MET A 131 -5.08 2.70 9.73
C MET A 131 -5.59 1.27 9.44
N SER A 132 -6.15 1.03 8.24
CA SER A 132 -6.55 -0.31 7.81
C SER A 132 -5.34 -1.26 7.73
N HIS A 133 -4.23 -0.81 7.14
CA HIS A 133 -2.98 -1.57 7.11
C HIS A 133 -2.48 -1.88 8.52
N ALA A 134 -2.42 -0.89 9.40
CA ALA A 134 -1.98 -1.07 10.77
C ALA A 134 -2.85 -2.06 11.54
N ALA A 135 -4.17 -1.96 11.38
CA ALA A 135 -5.14 -2.87 12.02
C ALA A 135 -5.00 -4.31 11.49
N SER A 136 -4.85 -4.47 10.16
CA SER A 136 -4.72 -5.79 9.53
C SER A 136 -3.47 -6.54 9.95
N ALA A 137 -2.39 -5.82 10.30
CA ALA A 137 -1.17 -6.45 10.81
C ALA A 137 -1.21 -6.65 12.33
N PHE A 138 -1.73 -5.68 13.09
CA PHE A 138 -1.68 -5.71 14.54
C PHE A 138 -2.63 -6.72 15.16
N TYR A 139 -3.94 -6.64 14.84
CA TYR A 139 -4.93 -7.46 15.53
C TYR A 139 -4.82 -8.98 15.29
N PRO A 140 -4.43 -9.48 14.11
CA PRO A 140 -4.17 -10.91 13.92
C PRO A 140 -2.81 -11.37 14.43
N SER A 141 -1.91 -10.44 14.81
CA SER A 141 -0.58 -10.81 15.31
C SER A 141 -0.66 -11.43 16.70
N PRO A 142 0.35 -12.25 17.09
CA PRO A 142 0.39 -12.84 18.43
C PRO A 142 0.84 -11.84 19.52
N TYR A 143 1.01 -10.54 19.20
CA TYR A 143 1.62 -9.57 20.09
C TYR A 143 0.58 -8.66 20.74
N GLU A 144 0.56 -8.60 22.06
CA GLU A 144 -0.25 -7.65 22.83
C GLU A 144 0.27 -6.21 22.69
N LYS A 145 1.62 -6.05 22.64
CA LYS A 145 2.31 -4.76 22.49
C LYS A 145 3.30 -4.84 21.34
N THR A 146 3.19 -3.90 20.39
CA THR A 146 4.05 -3.91 19.21
C THR A 146 4.24 -2.53 18.60
N ALA A 147 5.41 -2.28 18.02
CA ALA A 147 5.58 -1.23 17.04
C ALA A 147 4.87 -1.63 15.73
N ILE A 148 4.32 -0.66 15.04
CA ILE A 148 3.63 -0.86 13.78
C ILE A 148 4.35 -0.03 12.73
N LEU A 149 4.72 -0.63 11.61
CA LEU A 149 5.29 0.05 10.46
C LEU A 149 4.47 -0.28 9.23
N THR A 150 3.83 0.72 8.65
CA THR A 150 3.12 0.57 7.37
C THR A 150 3.89 1.29 6.28
N VAL A 151 4.18 0.61 5.18
CA VAL A 151 4.91 1.18 4.03
C VAL A 151 4.22 0.77 2.75
N ASP A 152 3.70 1.76 2.04
CA ASP A 152 2.86 1.53 0.86
C ASP A 152 3.22 2.47 -0.30
N GLY A 153 2.50 2.35 -1.41
CA GLY A 153 2.54 3.29 -2.53
C GLY A 153 1.95 4.64 -2.12
N VAL A 154 0.66 4.66 -1.93
CA VAL A 154 -0.08 5.82 -1.42
C VAL A 154 -1.47 5.41 -0.93
N GLY A 155 -1.80 5.81 0.29
CA GLY A 155 -3.18 5.82 0.79
C GLY A 155 -3.93 7.07 0.34
N GLU A 156 -4.66 7.71 1.24
CA GLU A 156 -5.22 9.03 0.95
C GLU A 156 -4.10 10.06 0.78
N TRP A 157 -3.32 10.26 1.82
CA TRP A 157 -2.12 11.10 1.87
C TRP A 157 -0.90 10.34 2.34
N THR A 158 -1.06 9.50 3.36
CA THR A 158 0.02 8.76 4.01
C THR A 158 0.60 7.72 3.07
N THR A 159 1.90 7.59 3.04
CA THR A 159 2.69 6.62 2.27
C THR A 159 3.49 5.70 3.18
N THR A 160 3.83 6.19 4.37
CA THR A 160 4.53 5.45 5.42
C THR A 160 4.01 5.91 6.77
N SER A 161 3.74 5.00 7.69
CA SER A 161 3.42 5.37 9.06
C SER A 161 4.12 4.50 10.09
N ILE A 162 4.41 5.10 11.24
CA ILE A 162 4.85 4.41 12.44
C ILE A 162 3.75 4.55 13.49
N GLY A 163 3.35 3.43 14.08
CA GLY A 163 2.32 3.36 15.09
C GLY A 163 2.71 2.49 16.27
N PHE A 164 1.82 2.42 17.23
CA PHE A 164 1.93 1.58 18.41
C PHE A 164 0.59 0.91 18.69
N GLY A 165 0.63 -0.39 18.89
CA GLY A 165 -0.48 -1.22 19.31
C GLY A 165 -0.29 -1.71 20.74
N ASN A 166 -1.37 -1.70 21.54
CA ASN A 166 -1.39 -2.23 22.90
C ASN A 166 -2.80 -2.72 23.27
N GLY A 167 -3.00 -4.02 23.36
CA GLY A 167 -4.32 -4.64 23.57
C GLY A 167 -5.28 -4.26 22.44
N ASN A 168 -6.36 -3.57 22.76
CA ASN A 168 -7.35 -3.11 21.78
C ASN A 168 -7.06 -1.69 21.23
N ASN A 169 -5.98 -1.04 21.66
CA ASN A 169 -5.66 0.31 21.26
C ASN A 169 -4.59 0.31 20.17
N LEU A 170 -4.88 1.01 19.08
CA LEU A 170 -3.96 1.24 17.98
C LEU A 170 -3.89 2.74 17.72
N LYS A 171 -2.65 3.28 17.60
CA LYS A 171 -2.42 4.69 17.30
C LYS A 171 -1.28 4.85 16.30
N LEU A 172 -1.50 5.63 15.25
CA LEU A 172 -0.43 6.13 14.39
C LEU A 172 0.25 7.32 15.06
N LEU A 173 1.57 7.33 15.09
CA LEU A 173 2.39 8.30 15.81
C LEU A 173 3.11 9.26 14.87
N LYS A 174 3.60 8.75 13.74
CA LYS A 174 4.36 9.50 12.73
C LYS A 174 3.93 9.07 11.34
N GLU A 175 4.00 9.99 10.39
CA GLU A 175 3.60 9.75 9.01
C GLU A 175 4.51 10.48 8.03
N ILE A 176 4.75 9.85 6.88
CA ILE A 176 5.29 10.48 5.68
C ILE A 176 4.15 10.51 4.65
N HIS A 177 4.01 11.66 3.98
CA HIS A 177 2.91 11.89 3.07
C HIS A 177 3.38 11.94 1.60
N TYR A 178 2.43 11.66 0.72
CA TYR A 178 2.55 11.91 -0.72
C TYR A 178 3.03 13.36 -0.98
N PRO A 179 3.97 13.58 -1.91
CA PRO A 179 4.44 12.64 -2.93
C PRO A 179 5.62 11.75 -2.50
N HIS A 180 6.11 11.86 -1.28
CA HIS A 180 7.28 11.13 -0.79
C HIS A 180 6.87 9.71 -0.37
N SER A 181 7.27 8.70 -1.15
CA SER A 181 6.86 7.31 -0.96
C SER A 181 7.94 6.33 -1.39
N LEU A 182 8.27 5.35 -0.55
CA LEU A 182 9.16 4.24 -0.93
C LEU A 182 8.49 3.33 -1.95
N GLY A 183 7.17 3.13 -1.86
CA GLY A 183 6.42 2.34 -2.83
C GLY A 183 6.43 2.98 -4.21
N LEU A 184 6.16 4.29 -4.31
CA LEU A 184 6.22 5.01 -5.59
C LEU A 184 7.65 5.10 -6.14
N LEU A 185 8.66 5.23 -5.26
CA LEU A 185 10.06 5.15 -5.66
C LEU A 185 10.35 3.78 -6.30
N TYR A 186 9.98 2.69 -5.64
CA TYR A 186 10.19 1.34 -6.17
C TYR A 186 9.40 1.11 -7.47
N SER A 187 8.17 1.61 -7.56
CA SER A 187 7.33 1.56 -8.75
C SER A 187 7.90 2.36 -9.92
N ALA A 188 8.61 3.48 -9.66
CA ALA A 188 9.29 4.23 -10.69
C ALA A 188 10.42 3.39 -11.35
N PHE A 189 11.17 2.65 -10.55
CA PHE A 189 12.18 1.71 -11.07
C PHE A 189 11.56 0.47 -11.73
N THR A 190 10.42 -0.02 -11.20
CA THR A 190 9.63 -1.09 -11.83
C THR A 190 9.22 -0.67 -13.24
N TYR A 191 8.67 0.55 -13.39
CA TYR A 191 8.32 1.15 -14.67
C TYR A 191 9.56 1.30 -15.58
N TYR A 192 10.66 1.85 -15.05
CA TYR A 192 11.87 2.10 -15.83
C TYR A 192 12.51 0.79 -16.35
N CYS A 193 12.44 -0.28 -15.58
CA CYS A 193 12.85 -1.62 -15.99
C CYS A 193 11.84 -2.33 -16.91
N GLY A 194 10.78 -1.64 -17.38
CA GLY A 194 9.79 -2.15 -18.33
C GLY A 194 8.82 -3.17 -17.76
N PHE A 195 8.62 -3.17 -16.43
CA PHE A 195 7.61 -3.99 -15.78
C PHE A 195 6.34 -3.17 -15.49
N LYS A 196 5.20 -3.86 -15.43
CA LYS A 196 3.91 -3.22 -15.15
C LYS A 196 3.83 -2.82 -13.68
N VAL A 197 3.62 -1.54 -13.40
CA VAL A 197 3.40 -0.99 -12.05
C VAL A 197 2.17 -1.62 -11.38
N ASN A 198 2.19 -1.77 -10.07
CA ASN A 198 1.21 -2.44 -9.21
C ASN A 198 1.08 -3.97 -9.41
N SER A 199 1.93 -4.54 -10.24
CA SER A 199 1.94 -6.00 -10.45
C SER A 199 3.28 -6.53 -10.94
N GLY A 200 4.29 -5.69 -11.03
CA GLY A 200 5.64 -6.06 -11.49
C GLY A 200 6.75 -5.80 -10.47
N GLU A 201 6.40 -5.25 -9.32
CA GLU A 201 7.36 -4.96 -8.25
C GLU A 201 8.08 -6.22 -7.77
N TYR A 202 7.36 -7.35 -7.67
CA TYR A 202 7.96 -8.63 -7.33
C TYR A 202 8.94 -9.16 -8.41
N LYS A 203 8.73 -8.78 -9.70
CA LYS A 203 9.66 -9.12 -10.77
C LYS A 203 10.96 -8.32 -10.64
N LEU A 204 10.85 -7.04 -10.28
CA LEU A 204 12.02 -6.21 -10.02
C LEU A 204 12.79 -6.73 -8.80
N MET A 205 12.10 -7.11 -7.72
CA MET A 205 12.71 -7.76 -6.54
C MET A 205 13.42 -9.06 -6.93
N GLY A 206 12.78 -9.90 -7.75
CA GLY A 206 13.35 -11.16 -8.24
C GLY A 206 14.51 -10.96 -9.23
N LEU A 207 14.61 -9.81 -9.90
CA LEU A 207 15.70 -9.45 -10.79
C LEU A 207 16.96 -8.97 -10.04
N ALA A 208 16.79 -8.37 -8.88
CA ALA A 208 17.87 -7.76 -8.10
C ALA A 208 19.07 -8.69 -7.80
N PRO A 209 18.90 -9.99 -7.48
CA PRO A 209 20.02 -10.90 -7.21
C PRO A 209 20.94 -11.17 -8.42
N PHE A 210 20.51 -10.83 -9.64
CA PHE A 210 21.30 -11.02 -10.86
C PHE A 210 22.19 -9.84 -11.22
N GLY A 211 22.10 -8.72 -10.47
CA GLY A 211 22.84 -7.49 -10.72
C GLY A 211 23.75 -7.10 -9.57
N GLU A 212 24.57 -6.08 -9.85
CA GLU A 212 25.40 -5.40 -8.85
C GLU A 212 24.83 -4.01 -8.55
N PRO A 213 24.87 -3.53 -7.30
CA PRO A 213 24.25 -2.26 -6.90
C PRO A 213 25.10 -1.02 -7.30
N ILE A 214 25.56 -0.95 -8.54
CA ILE A 214 26.45 0.10 -9.03
C ILE A 214 25.80 1.48 -9.15
N TYR A 215 24.45 1.54 -9.19
CA TYR A 215 23.68 2.77 -9.21
C TYR A 215 23.24 3.23 -7.81
N TYR A 216 23.64 2.52 -6.74
CA TYR A 216 23.19 2.82 -5.37
C TYR A 216 23.49 4.26 -4.97
N ASP A 217 24.74 4.74 -5.16
CA ASP A 217 25.11 6.10 -4.78
C ASP A 217 24.40 7.15 -5.65
N ILE A 218 24.22 6.88 -6.94
CA ILE A 218 23.45 7.75 -7.84
C ILE A 218 22.01 7.92 -7.34
N ILE A 219 21.35 6.84 -6.92
CA ILE A 219 19.97 6.89 -6.37
C ILE A 219 19.96 7.72 -5.09
N LYS A 220 20.87 7.44 -4.18
CA LYS A 220 20.96 8.08 -2.87
C LYS A 220 21.25 9.58 -2.96
N ASP A 221 22.15 9.95 -3.84
CA ASP A 221 22.61 11.34 -3.92
C ASP A 221 21.65 12.24 -4.73
N ASN A 222 20.85 11.67 -5.63
CA ASN A 222 19.98 12.45 -6.52
C ASN A 222 18.48 12.29 -6.25
N LEU A 223 18.02 11.10 -5.85
CA LEU A 223 16.60 10.80 -5.82
C LEU A 223 15.96 10.83 -4.44
N ILE A 224 16.74 10.62 -3.36
CA ILE A 224 16.21 10.50 -2.01
C ILE A 224 17.10 11.19 -0.99
N ASP A 225 16.55 12.16 -0.27
CA ASP A 225 17.17 12.80 0.90
C ASP A 225 16.70 12.10 2.17
N VAL A 226 17.60 11.51 2.92
CA VAL A 226 17.31 10.72 4.13
C VAL A 226 17.81 11.45 5.36
N LYS A 227 16.98 11.53 6.39
CA LYS A 227 17.30 12.13 7.68
C LYS A 227 17.78 11.07 8.68
N SER A 228 18.40 11.54 9.77
CA SER A 228 18.95 10.67 10.83
C SER A 228 17.90 9.86 11.59
N ASP A 229 16.63 10.27 11.50
CA ASP A 229 15.49 9.55 12.07
C ASP A 229 14.86 8.52 11.11
N GLY A 230 15.48 8.31 9.95
CA GLY A 230 14.98 7.41 8.90
C GLY A 230 13.89 8.03 8.02
N SER A 231 13.38 9.22 8.36
CA SER A 231 12.46 9.94 7.47
C SER A 231 13.19 10.37 6.18
N PHE A 232 12.42 10.51 5.11
CA PHE A 232 12.99 10.80 3.80
C PHE A 232 12.12 11.74 2.98
N ARG A 233 12.73 12.36 1.99
CA ARG A 233 12.05 13.08 0.92
C ARG A 233 12.60 12.65 -0.43
N LEU A 234 11.72 12.47 -1.41
CA LEU A 234 12.12 12.24 -2.79
C LEU A 234 12.35 13.57 -3.49
N ASN A 235 13.36 13.62 -4.35
CA ASN A 235 13.57 14.76 -5.24
C ASN A 235 12.61 14.65 -6.43
N MET A 236 11.50 15.38 -6.35
CA MET A 236 10.40 15.29 -7.30
C MET A 236 10.77 15.74 -8.73
N GLU A 237 11.91 16.38 -8.93
CA GLU A 237 12.39 16.78 -10.26
C GLU A 237 12.64 15.61 -11.22
N TYR A 238 12.82 14.39 -10.70
CA TYR A 238 13.10 13.18 -11.47
C TYR A 238 11.87 12.33 -11.77
N PHE A 239 10.72 12.63 -11.13
CA PHE A 239 9.54 11.80 -11.21
C PHE A 239 8.41 12.45 -12.01
N GLY A 240 7.69 11.65 -12.80
CA GLY A 240 6.58 12.10 -13.62
C GLY A 240 5.21 11.95 -12.97
N TYR A 241 5.08 11.13 -11.93
CA TYR A 241 3.78 10.67 -11.43
C TYR A 241 2.90 11.74 -10.77
N MET A 242 3.43 12.95 -10.52
CA MET A 242 2.60 14.08 -10.09
C MET A 242 1.95 14.83 -11.26
N GLU A 243 2.60 14.83 -12.42
CA GLU A 243 2.24 15.68 -13.56
C GLU A 243 1.81 14.88 -14.80
N LYS A 244 2.38 13.68 -14.97
CA LYS A 244 2.25 12.89 -16.19
C LYS A 244 1.66 11.51 -15.92
N MET A 245 1.32 10.80 -16.99
CA MET A 245 0.90 9.40 -16.94
C MET A 245 2.08 8.41 -16.82
N SER A 246 3.32 8.92 -16.74
CA SER A 246 4.55 8.14 -16.55
C SER A 246 5.05 8.25 -15.12
N MET A 247 5.78 7.23 -14.65
CA MET A 247 6.40 7.25 -13.32
C MET A 247 7.68 8.08 -13.29
N THR A 248 8.41 8.14 -14.41
CA THR A 248 9.70 8.82 -14.57
C THR A 248 9.63 9.90 -15.65
N ASN A 249 10.64 10.76 -15.72
CA ASN A 249 10.77 11.82 -16.73
C ASN A 249 12.18 11.84 -17.35
N ASP A 250 12.43 12.79 -18.23
CA ASP A 250 13.69 12.88 -18.98
C ASP A 250 14.92 13.02 -18.06
N LYS A 251 14.83 13.79 -16.95
CA LYS A 251 15.91 13.88 -15.98
C LYS A 251 16.27 12.53 -15.35
N PHE A 252 15.27 11.71 -15.06
CA PHE A 252 15.47 10.34 -14.57
C PHE A 252 16.13 9.48 -15.65
N HIS A 253 15.69 9.63 -16.91
CA HIS A 253 16.26 8.88 -18.04
C HIS A 253 17.72 9.25 -18.28
N ASP A 254 18.08 10.52 -18.20
CA ASP A 254 19.46 11.00 -18.34
C ASP A 254 20.35 10.47 -17.22
N LEU A 255 19.83 10.43 -15.98
CA LEU A 255 20.55 9.95 -14.80
C LEU A 255 20.96 8.47 -14.95
N PHE A 256 20.11 7.66 -15.56
CA PHE A 256 20.35 6.21 -15.79
C PHE A 256 20.75 5.87 -17.21
N GLY A 257 21.08 6.86 -18.06
CA GLY A 257 21.66 6.66 -19.40
C GLY A 257 20.69 6.08 -20.41
N GLY A 258 19.47 6.63 -20.53
CA GLY A 258 18.52 6.33 -21.58
C GLY A 258 17.07 6.14 -21.14
N LEU A 259 16.19 5.89 -22.10
CA LEU A 259 14.75 5.70 -21.90
C LEU A 259 14.44 4.42 -21.10
N PRO A 260 13.24 4.31 -20.51
CA PRO A 260 12.76 3.08 -19.92
C PRO A 260 12.82 1.91 -20.90
N ARG A 261 13.11 0.72 -20.39
CA ARG A 261 13.08 -0.50 -21.20
C ARG A 261 11.66 -0.73 -21.74
N GLU A 262 11.56 -1.03 -23.02
CA GLU A 262 10.28 -1.42 -23.62
C GLU A 262 9.77 -2.72 -22.97
N PRO A 263 8.46 -2.78 -22.60
CA PRO A 263 7.88 -3.99 -22.05
C PRO A 263 8.18 -5.22 -22.93
N GLU A 264 8.43 -6.36 -22.28
CA GLU A 264 8.72 -7.66 -22.90
C GLU A 264 10.00 -7.71 -23.79
N SER A 265 10.77 -6.61 -23.87
CA SER A 265 12.09 -6.65 -24.53
C SER A 265 13.13 -7.41 -23.65
N ILE A 266 14.30 -7.67 -24.22
CA ILE A 266 15.38 -8.38 -23.51
C ILE A 266 15.83 -7.56 -22.29
N ILE A 267 15.93 -8.22 -21.13
CA ILE A 267 16.53 -7.67 -19.92
C ILE A 267 18.04 -7.74 -20.04
N THR A 268 18.72 -6.63 -19.81
CA THR A 268 20.17 -6.53 -19.88
C THR A 268 20.80 -6.39 -18.49
N THR A 269 22.13 -6.43 -18.43
CA THR A 269 22.87 -6.17 -17.17
C THR A 269 22.53 -4.81 -16.56
N LYS A 270 22.15 -3.83 -17.37
CA LYS A 270 21.72 -2.51 -16.89
C LYS A 270 20.49 -2.62 -15.97
N GLU A 271 19.43 -3.30 -16.42
CA GLU A 271 18.21 -3.48 -15.63
C GLU A 271 18.48 -4.33 -14.38
N MET A 272 19.34 -5.35 -14.46
CA MET A 272 19.74 -6.16 -13.31
C MET A 272 20.45 -5.30 -12.25
N ASN A 273 21.40 -4.46 -12.65
CA ASN A 273 22.14 -3.56 -11.77
C ASN A 273 21.25 -2.47 -11.17
N ILE A 274 20.31 -1.94 -11.94
CA ILE A 274 19.30 -1.00 -11.45
C ILE A 274 18.43 -1.66 -10.38
N ALA A 275 17.94 -2.87 -10.65
CA ALA A 275 17.14 -3.64 -9.69
C ALA A 275 17.91 -3.92 -8.39
N ALA A 276 19.16 -4.35 -8.48
CA ALA A 276 20.03 -4.55 -7.32
C ALA A 276 20.23 -3.26 -6.51
N SER A 277 20.38 -2.13 -7.20
CA SER A 277 20.64 -0.84 -6.58
C SER A 277 19.44 -0.30 -5.82
N ILE A 278 18.25 -0.29 -6.44
CA ILE A 278 17.03 0.17 -5.75
C ILE A 278 16.62 -0.81 -4.65
N GLN A 279 16.81 -2.11 -4.83
CA GLN A 279 16.53 -3.08 -3.79
C GLN A 279 17.36 -2.80 -2.54
N ARG A 280 18.66 -2.52 -2.68
CA ARG A 280 19.53 -2.13 -1.56
C ARG A 280 19.04 -0.85 -0.87
N VAL A 281 18.61 0.15 -1.62
CA VAL A 281 18.05 1.39 -1.05
C VAL A 281 16.81 1.08 -0.20
N ILE A 282 15.87 0.28 -0.69
CA ILE A 282 14.64 -0.08 0.05
C ILE A 282 14.99 -0.85 1.32
N GLU A 283 15.89 -1.81 1.25
CA GLU A 283 16.33 -2.59 2.41
C GLU A 283 16.86 -1.71 3.54
N GLU A 284 17.75 -0.77 3.20
CA GLU A 284 18.30 0.17 4.17
C GLU A 284 17.23 1.08 4.77
N ARG A 285 16.30 1.60 3.94
CA ARG A 285 15.20 2.47 4.43
C ARG A 285 14.24 1.75 5.36
N ILE A 286 13.88 0.50 5.04
CA ILE A 286 13.04 -0.31 5.94
C ILE A 286 13.73 -0.56 7.28
N ILE A 287 15.04 -0.84 7.27
CA ILE A 287 15.82 -1.03 8.49
C ILE A 287 15.89 0.27 9.32
N ASP A 288 16.11 1.42 8.68
CA ASP A 288 16.20 2.71 9.39
C ASP A 288 14.84 3.10 10.01
N LEU A 289 13.74 2.93 9.26
CA LEU A 289 12.39 3.14 9.77
C LEU A 289 12.06 2.21 10.93
N ALA A 290 12.48 0.95 10.86
CA ALA A 290 12.29 -0.03 11.92
C ALA A 290 13.10 0.32 13.19
N ARG A 291 14.35 0.79 13.05
CA ARG A 291 15.15 1.30 14.18
C ARG A 291 14.48 2.51 14.83
N TYR A 292 13.96 3.43 14.02
CA TYR A 292 13.25 4.58 14.54
C TYR A 292 11.93 4.18 15.22
N ALA A 293 11.17 3.24 14.64
CA ALA A 293 9.96 2.69 15.27
C ALA A 293 10.25 2.05 16.63
N LYS A 294 11.35 1.29 16.75
CA LYS A 294 11.83 0.73 18.04
C LYS A 294 12.13 1.83 19.04
N LYS A 295 12.84 2.87 18.62
CA LYS A 295 13.20 4.02 19.48
C LYS A 295 11.96 4.80 19.95
N GLU A 296 11.02 5.06 19.04
CA GLU A 296 9.82 5.86 19.31
C GLU A 296 8.82 5.13 20.21
N THR A 297 8.68 3.82 20.04
CA THR A 297 7.67 3.03 20.75
C THR A 297 8.19 2.27 21.96
N GLY A 298 9.48 1.95 22.01
CA GLY A 298 10.08 1.05 23.00
C GLY A 298 9.58 -0.40 22.90
N ALA A 299 8.79 -0.75 21.89
CA ALA A 299 8.21 -2.08 21.77
C ALA A 299 9.25 -3.15 21.38
N ASN A 300 9.09 -4.36 21.87
CA ASN A 300 9.98 -5.47 21.56
C ASN A 300 9.63 -6.19 20.26
N ASN A 301 8.41 -6.06 19.79
CA ASN A 301 7.93 -6.69 18.58
C ASN A 301 7.56 -5.64 17.51
N LEU A 302 7.55 -6.06 16.25
CA LEU A 302 7.18 -5.25 15.11
C LEU A 302 6.13 -5.96 14.28
N VAL A 303 5.12 -5.23 13.83
CA VAL A 303 4.23 -5.68 12.75
C VAL A 303 4.39 -4.77 11.53
N LEU A 304 4.36 -5.37 10.33
CA LEU A 304 4.49 -4.68 9.04
C LEU A 304 3.27 -4.91 8.17
N ALA A 305 2.83 -3.88 7.47
CA ALA A 305 1.79 -3.95 6.44
C ALA A 305 2.01 -2.92 5.32
N GLY A 306 1.25 -3.05 4.24
CA GLY A 306 1.35 -2.24 3.03
C GLY A 306 2.16 -2.91 1.93
N GLY A 307 2.02 -2.45 0.69
CA GLY A 307 2.61 -3.10 -0.48
C GLY A 307 4.14 -3.27 -0.41
N VAL A 308 4.87 -2.33 0.20
CA VAL A 308 6.33 -2.44 0.36
C VAL A 308 6.70 -3.46 1.44
N ALA A 309 5.83 -3.69 2.42
CA ALA A 309 6.03 -4.73 3.46
C ALA A 309 6.02 -6.17 2.88
N LEU A 310 5.59 -6.34 1.63
CA LEU A 310 5.68 -7.61 0.91
C LEU A 310 7.06 -7.89 0.30
N ASN A 311 8.01 -6.94 0.41
CA ASN A 311 9.39 -7.17 -0.03
C ASN A 311 10.10 -8.14 0.92
N CYS A 312 9.99 -9.43 0.63
CA CYS A 312 10.51 -10.50 1.47
C CYS A 312 12.04 -10.45 1.65
N VAL A 313 12.76 -9.88 0.69
CA VAL A 313 14.23 -9.71 0.78
C VAL A 313 14.56 -8.65 1.83
N ALA A 314 13.89 -7.50 1.80
CA ALA A 314 14.04 -6.45 2.82
C ALA A 314 13.64 -6.97 4.21
N ASN A 315 12.54 -7.73 4.29
CA ASN A 315 12.08 -8.33 5.54
C ASN A 315 13.09 -9.33 6.14
N GLY A 316 13.69 -10.18 5.31
CA GLY A 316 14.74 -11.10 5.73
C GLY A 316 15.97 -10.37 6.26
N LYS A 317 16.39 -9.28 5.58
CA LYS A 317 17.50 -8.44 6.06
C LYS A 317 17.17 -7.69 7.34
N LEU A 318 15.94 -7.21 7.50
CA LEU A 318 15.45 -6.58 8.72
C LEU A 318 15.52 -7.59 9.90
N GLN A 319 15.07 -8.81 9.70
CA GLN A 319 15.11 -9.85 10.72
C GLN A 319 16.55 -10.14 11.18
N GLN A 320 17.52 -10.19 10.26
CA GLN A 320 18.95 -10.39 10.57
C GLN A 320 19.56 -9.26 11.41
N GLN A 321 18.93 -8.07 11.47
CA GLN A 321 19.42 -6.95 12.29
C GLN A 321 19.13 -7.15 13.79
N ASN A 322 18.27 -8.08 14.18
CA ASN A 322 17.89 -8.35 15.58
C ASN A 322 17.43 -7.09 16.34
N ILE A 323 16.73 -6.17 15.65
CA ILE A 323 16.18 -4.94 16.24
C ILE A 323 14.98 -5.28 17.15
N PHE A 324 14.18 -6.26 16.74
CA PHE A 324 12.98 -6.72 17.42
C PHE A 324 13.10 -8.22 17.74
N ASP A 325 12.46 -8.62 18.83
CA ASP A 325 12.42 -10.03 19.27
C ASP A 325 11.53 -10.86 18.34
N GLY A 326 10.50 -10.24 17.79
CA GLY A 326 9.58 -10.86 16.83
C GLY A 326 9.10 -9.87 15.78
N ILE A 327 8.89 -10.39 14.57
CA ILE A 327 8.36 -9.62 13.43
C ILE A 327 7.18 -10.40 12.87
N TRP A 328 6.06 -9.69 12.67
CA TRP A 328 4.86 -10.21 12.01
C TRP A 328 4.56 -9.38 10.77
N ILE A 329 4.27 -10.05 9.66
CA ILE A 329 4.02 -9.39 8.38
C ILE A 329 2.66 -9.82 7.88
N GLN A 330 1.82 -8.84 7.58
CA GLN A 330 0.52 -9.08 6.96
C GLN A 330 0.67 -9.00 5.45
N PRO A 331 0.43 -10.11 4.71
CA PRO A 331 0.46 -10.14 3.26
C PRO A 331 -0.75 -9.44 2.61
#